data_54d05d752604ab8b81e2871c79be4bbb
#
_entry.id   54d05d752604ab8b81e2871c79be4bbb
#
_cell.length_a   1.000
_cell.length_b   1.000
_cell.length_c   1.000
_cell.angle_alpha   90.00
_cell.angle_beta   90.00
_cell.angle_gamma   90.00
#
_symmetry.space_group_name_H-M   'P 1'
#
loop_
_entity.id
_entity.type
_entity.pdbx_description
1 polymer ?
#
loop_
_entity_poly.entity_id
_entity_poly.type
_entity_poly.pdbx_seq_one_letter_code
_entity_poly.pdbx_strand_id
1 'polypeptide(L)'
;LNRTNFILLSFFVFALIGAYSIYKPFLLSMIVAMLLTMATFNLTQQIYHKFKSRKLSAFIMSTLLTIIIFVPVIYLTNIGFEYLSQIDKDTLKLIIRSLQNFLNSIPYIGNFAEEYLTEDQLLTSSQDALFYLTSFGKAGLGFLKNMLFVILFYFIINLYSDRVFEVIKLLLPISRCKSIKMINEISSTMEVVFYSTIVTAFLEGLLFGVLVGSFALNGLLLGIIYGFASLVPVIGGALVWAPVAFYVWDTISPSAGWIIIIYSIVVISIIADTFVKPIIIKVIKEDMLKSNVQINELVIFFSILAGMSSYGVWGMILGPAITSFLIAMSRVYIDFNREDLERI
;
A
#
# COMPACT_ATOMS: atom_id res chain seq x y z
N LEU A 1 6.82 45.93 -0.99
CA LEU A 1 7.83 45.05 -0.39
C LEU A 1 9.08 45.90 -0.12
N ASN A 2 9.53 45.95 1.14
CA ASN A 2 10.78 46.62 1.49
C ASN A 2 11.93 45.96 0.70
N ARG A 3 12.87 46.79 0.21
CA ARG A 3 14.03 46.36 -0.60
C ARG A 3 14.78 45.19 0.07
N THR A 4 14.88 45.21 1.40
CA THR A 4 15.48 44.15 2.22
C THR A 4 14.70 42.83 2.13
N ASN A 5 13.36 42.87 2.18
CA ASN A 5 12.52 41.69 2.07
C ASN A 5 12.57 41.04 0.66
N PHE A 6 12.74 41.90 -0.38
CA PHE A 6 12.91 41.40 -1.75
C PHE A 6 14.22 40.61 -1.92
N ILE A 7 15.33 41.19 -1.37
CA ILE A 7 16.65 40.55 -1.43
C ILE A 7 16.65 39.22 -0.65
N LEU A 8 16.08 39.21 0.56
CA LEU A 8 15.95 37.97 1.36
C LEU A 8 15.13 36.94 0.66
N LEU A 9 14.00 37.33 0.05
CA LEU A 9 13.13 36.40 -0.72
C LEU A 9 13.88 35.82 -1.94
N SER A 10 14.68 36.65 -2.63
CA SER A 10 15.46 36.18 -3.80
C SER A 10 16.52 35.16 -3.39
N PHE A 11 17.25 35.40 -2.29
CA PHE A 11 18.19 34.40 -1.76
C PHE A 11 17.48 33.13 -1.29
N PHE A 12 16.33 33.26 -0.66
CA PHE A 12 15.53 32.11 -0.22
C PHE A 12 15.05 31.26 -1.41
N VAL A 13 14.54 31.88 -2.48
CA VAL A 13 14.14 31.19 -3.71
C VAL A 13 15.34 30.50 -4.36
N PHE A 14 16.48 31.15 -4.44
CA PHE A 14 17.71 30.55 -4.97
C PHE A 14 18.15 29.35 -4.14
N ALA A 15 18.12 29.46 -2.81
CA ALA A 15 18.42 28.34 -1.90
C ALA A 15 17.43 27.18 -2.07
N LEU A 16 16.12 27.47 -2.27
CA LEU A 16 15.11 26.45 -2.53
C LEU A 16 15.36 25.70 -3.85
N ILE A 17 15.72 26.42 -4.91
CA ILE A 17 16.05 25.80 -6.21
C ILE A 17 17.29 24.90 -6.06
N GLY A 18 18.32 25.36 -5.36
CA GLY A 18 19.52 24.57 -5.08
C GLY A 18 19.20 23.33 -4.22
N ALA A 19 18.41 23.50 -3.16
CA ALA A 19 17.95 22.40 -2.33
C ALA A 19 17.14 21.39 -3.13
N TYR A 20 16.18 21.83 -3.95
CA TYR A 20 15.41 20.95 -4.82
C TYR A 20 16.31 20.12 -5.73
N SER A 21 17.29 20.73 -6.38
CA SER A 21 18.22 20.04 -7.28
C SER A 21 19.02 18.94 -6.57
N ILE A 22 19.47 19.20 -5.34
CA ILE A 22 20.26 18.24 -4.54
C ILE A 22 19.37 17.13 -3.97
N TYR A 23 18.22 17.50 -3.40
CA TYR A 23 17.34 16.55 -2.70
C TYR A 23 16.37 15.80 -3.61
N LYS A 24 16.23 16.20 -4.88
CA LYS A 24 15.32 15.58 -5.85
C LYS A 24 15.31 14.03 -5.81
N PRO A 25 16.45 13.30 -5.74
CA PRO A 25 16.46 11.83 -5.68
C PRO A 25 15.84 11.25 -4.40
N PHE A 26 15.82 12.03 -3.33
CA PHE A 26 15.34 11.61 -2.01
C PHE A 26 13.95 12.15 -1.66
N LEU A 27 13.42 13.11 -2.45
CA LEU A 27 12.15 13.77 -2.14
C LEU A 27 11.01 12.78 -1.97
N LEU A 28 10.92 11.78 -2.84
CA LEU A 28 9.90 10.74 -2.75
C LEU A 28 9.99 9.99 -1.41
N SER A 29 11.19 9.53 -1.04
CA SER A 29 11.41 8.83 0.22
C SER A 29 11.15 9.70 1.44
N MET A 30 11.48 11.00 1.38
CA MET A 30 11.19 11.94 2.45
C MET A 30 9.69 12.18 2.62
N ILE A 31 8.95 12.35 1.52
CA ILE A 31 7.49 12.51 1.54
C ILE A 31 6.83 11.26 2.12
N VAL A 32 7.20 10.07 1.64
CA VAL A 32 6.68 8.81 2.16
C VAL A 32 6.97 8.67 3.66
N ALA A 33 8.19 8.96 4.08
CA ALA A 33 8.57 8.91 5.50
C ALA A 33 7.76 9.89 6.36
N MET A 34 7.50 11.10 5.86
CA MET A 34 6.66 12.08 6.56
C MET A 34 5.21 11.59 6.67
N LEU A 35 4.65 11.06 5.60
CA LEU A 35 3.29 10.52 5.58
C LEU A 35 3.16 9.31 6.53
N LEU A 36 4.14 8.40 6.54
CA LEU A 36 4.19 7.28 7.47
C LEU A 36 4.33 7.74 8.93
N THR A 37 5.11 8.81 9.18
CA THR A 37 5.21 9.39 10.52
C THR A 37 3.85 9.93 10.99
N MET A 38 3.11 10.59 10.10
CA MET A 38 1.74 11.04 10.40
C MET A 38 0.79 9.85 10.61
N ALA A 39 0.89 8.82 9.77
CA ALA A 39 0.09 7.61 9.85
C ALA A 39 0.41 6.71 11.05
N THR A 40 1.46 6.96 11.78
CA THR A 40 1.86 6.20 12.99
C THR A 40 2.02 7.11 14.22
N PHE A 41 1.52 8.33 14.13
CA PHE A 41 1.76 9.37 15.14
C PHE A 41 1.26 8.97 16.53
N ASN A 42 0.01 8.53 16.65
CA ASN A 42 -0.57 8.16 17.94
C ASN A 42 0.13 6.95 18.57
N LEU A 43 0.47 5.93 17.78
CA LEU A 43 1.20 4.77 18.26
C LEU A 43 2.60 5.16 18.75
N THR A 44 3.29 6.02 18.02
CA THR A 44 4.60 6.58 18.42
C THR A 44 4.49 7.35 19.74
N GLN A 45 3.44 8.13 19.92
CA GLN A 45 3.19 8.86 21.18
C GLN A 45 2.89 7.91 22.34
N GLN A 46 2.09 6.86 22.14
CA GLN A 46 1.82 5.86 23.18
C GLN A 46 3.12 5.17 23.64
N ILE A 47 3.99 4.77 22.70
CA ILE A 47 5.30 4.20 23.01
C ILE A 47 6.18 5.21 23.76
N TYR A 48 6.17 6.47 23.34
CA TYR A 48 6.89 7.54 24.03
C TYR A 48 6.39 7.73 25.47
N HIS A 49 5.10 7.76 25.70
CA HIS A 49 4.54 7.89 27.05
C HIS A 49 4.94 6.72 27.95
N LYS A 50 5.04 5.50 27.39
CA LYS A 50 5.44 4.29 28.13
C LYS A 50 6.94 4.29 28.48
N PHE A 51 7.81 4.64 27.53
CA PHE A 51 9.27 4.56 27.70
C PHE A 51 9.94 5.90 28.04
N LYS A 52 9.23 7.00 27.93
CA LYS A 52 9.70 8.39 28.17
C LYS A 52 10.99 8.75 27.43
N SER A 53 11.28 8.11 26.31
CA SER A 53 12.47 8.32 25.50
C SER A 53 12.12 8.42 24.01
N ARG A 54 12.36 9.60 23.40
CA ARG A 54 12.15 9.81 21.96
C ARG A 54 13.02 8.89 21.09
N LYS A 55 14.28 8.69 21.51
CA LYS A 55 15.21 7.80 20.81
C LYS A 55 14.69 6.37 20.76
N LEU A 56 14.23 5.88 21.91
CA LEU A 56 13.71 4.51 22.00
C LEU A 56 12.40 4.34 21.23
N SER A 57 11.49 5.31 21.30
CA SER A 57 10.23 5.27 20.53
C SER A 57 10.48 5.29 19.03
N ALA A 58 11.35 6.17 18.56
CA ALA A 58 11.72 6.23 17.15
C ALA A 58 12.39 4.93 16.69
N PHE A 59 13.27 4.35 17.50
CA PHE A 59 13.93 3.08 17.19
C PHE A 59 12.93 1.91 17.12
N ILE A 60 12.05 1.77 18.11
CA ILE A 60 11.03 0.71 18.13
C ILE A 60 10.12 0.82 16.90
N MET A 61 9.62 2.02 16.61
CA MET A 61 8.71 2.22 15.48
C MET A 61 9.40 1.98 14.14
N SER A 62 10.64 2.41 13.99
CA SER A 62 11.40 2.15 12.76
C SER A 62 11.72 0.67 12.59
N THR A 63 12.05 -0.02 13.67
CA THR A 63 12.28 -1.48 13.65
C THR A 63 11.00 -2.23 13.29
N LEU A 64 9.86 -1.86 13.88
CA LEU A 64 8.56 -2.46 13.58
C LEU A 64 8.21 -2.26 12.10
N LEU A 65 8.36 -1.06 11.58
CA LEU A 65 8.10 -0.76 10.17
C LEU A 65 9.05 -1.54 9.25
N THR A 66 10.33 -1.66 9.63
CA THR A 66 11.32 -2.45 8.91
C THR A 66 10.89 -3.92 8.84
N ILE A 67 10.49 -4.51 9.96
CA ILE A 67 10.05 -5.91 10.01
C ILE A 67 8.82 -6.11 9.12
N ILE A 68 7.80 -5.26 9.24
CA ILE A 68 6.55 -5.38 8.48
C ILE A 68 6.81 -5.31 6.98
N ILE A 69 7.74 -4.48 6.52
CA ILE A 69 7.99 -4.28 5.08
C ILE A 69 9.06 -5.25 4.57
N PHE A 70 10.20 -5.33 5.25
CA PHE A 70 11.36 -6.05 4.70
C PHE A 70 11.25 -7.56 4.85
N VAL A 71 10.67 -8.08 5.96
CA VAL A 71 10.59 -9.53 6.14
C VAL A 71 9.76 -10.19 5.05
N PRO A 72 8.53 -9.73 4.73
CA PRO A 72 7.78 -10.30 3.62
C PRO A 72 8.49 -10.14 2.26
N VAL A 73 9.06 -8.96 1.98
CA VAL A 73 9.72 -8.70 0.70
C VAL A 73 10.99 -9.56 0.52
N ILE A 74 11.80 -9.73 1.58
CA ILE A 74 12.98 -10.62 1.54
C ILE A 74 12.54 -12.07 1.36
N TYR A 75 11.49 -12.48 2.04
CA TYR A 75 10.94 -13.83 1.89
C TYR A 75 10.44 -14.07 0.45
N LEU A 76 9.69 -13.11 -0.11
CA LEU A 76 9.21 -13.18 -1.49
C LEU A 76 10.36 -13.20 -2.51
N THR A 77 11.41 -12.39 -2.29
CA THR A 77 12.56 -12.38 -3.20
C THR A 77 13.33 -13.69 -3.16
N ASN A 78 13.58 -14.26 -1.99
CA ASN A 78 14.34 -15.50 -1.87
C ASN A 78 13.57 -16.69 -2.43
N ILE A 79 12.35 -16.92 -1.95
CA ILE A 79 11.56 -18.09 -2.36
C ILE A 79 10.92 -17.87 -3.73
N GLY A 80 10.42 -16.67 -4.01
CA GLY A 80 9.87 -16.35 -5.32
C GLY A 80 10.89 -16.51 -6.44
N PHE A 81 12.14 -16.12 -6.20
CA PHE A 81 13.22 -16.31 -7.18
C PHE A 81 13.54 -17.80 -7.40
N GLU A 82 13.50 -18.61 -6.34
CA GLU A 82 13.66 -20.07 -6.44
C GLU A 82 12.56 -20.69 -7.31
N TYR A 83 11.30 -20.39 -7.04
CA TYR A 83 10.18 -20.86 -7.86
C TYR A 83 10.24 -20.36 -9.29
N LEU A 84 10.53 -19.07 -9.51
CA LEU A 84 10.66 -18.49 -10.85
C LEU A 84 11.80 -19.13 -11.66
N SER A 85 12.90 -19.48 -11.01
CA SER A 85 14.03 -20.14 -11.69
C SER A 85 13.73 -21.58 -12.11
N GLN A 86 12.73 -22.22 -11.52
CA GLN A 86 12.28 -23.55 -11.83
C GLN A 86 11.17 -23.58 -12.91
N ILE A 87 10.58 -22.42 -13.24
CA ILE A 87 9.59 -22.30 -14.32
C ILE A 87 10.33 -22.40 -15.65
N ASP A 88 10.26 -23.58 -16.26
CA ASP A 88 10.73 -23.79 -17.61
C ASP A 88 9.59 -23.59 -18.64
N LYS A 89 9.96 -23.73 -19.93
CA LYS A 89 8.98 -23.60 -21.02
C LYS A 89 7.86 -24.62 -20.96
N ASP A 90 8.13 -25.79 -20.39
CA ASP A 90 7.14 -26.87 -20.31
C ASP A 90 6.11 -26.59 -19.21
N THR A 91 6.55 -26.06 -18.08
CA THR A 91 5.66 -25.57 -17.01
C THR A 91 4.74 -24.43 -17.51
N LEU A 92 5.30 -23.47 -18.29
CA LEU A 92 4.50 -22.43 -18.91
C LEU A 92 3.44 -22.98 -19.88
N LYS A 93 3.81 -23.95 -20.72
CA LYS A 93 2.87 -24.62 -21.62
C LYS A 93 1.76 -25.33 -20.86
N LEU A 94 2.08 -25.96 -19.73
CA LEU A 94 1.06 -26.59 -18.87
C LEU A 94 0.06 -25.56 -18.36
N ILE A 95 0.52 -24.43 -17.81
CA ILE A 95 -0.34 -23.36 -17.31
C ILE A 95 -1.25 -22.81 -18.43
N ILE A 96 -0.69 -22.60 -19.63
CA ILE A 96 -1.43 -22.09 -20.79
C ILE A 96 -2.51 -23.10 -21.22
N ARG A 97 -2.15 -24.37 -21.32
CA ARG A 97 -3.11 -25.45 -21.68
C ARG A 97 -4.21 -25.58 -20.62
N SER A 98 -3.88 -25.47 -19.34
CA SER A 98 -4.86 -25.49 -18.27
C SER A 98 -5.84 -24.33 -18.38
N LEU A 99 -5.35 -23.13 -18.70
CA LEU A 99 -6.18 -21.96 -18.96
C LEU A 99 -7.11 -22.18 -20.16
N GLN A 100 -6.59 -22.70 -21.28
CA GLN A 100 -7.39 -23.01 -22.47
C GLN A 100 -8.44 -24.06 -22.18
N ASN A 101 -8.08 -25.15 -21.51
CA ASN A 101 -9.02 -26.21 -21.13
C ASN A 101 -10.15 -25.69 -20.24
N PHE A 102 -9.82 -24.80 -19.29
CA PHE A 102 -10.82 -24.16 -18.46
C PHE A 102 -11.75 -23.26 -19.28
N LEU A 103 -11.21 -22.38 -20.13
CA LEU A 103 -12.00 -21.47 -20.95
C LEU A 103 -12.91 -22.26 -21.92
N ASN A 104 -12.41 -23.35 -22.49
CA ASN A 104 -13.17 -24.22 -23.36
C ASN A 104 -14.27 -25.00 -22.60
N SER A 105 -14.15 -25.17 -21.28
CA SER A 105 -15.20 -25.77 -20.45
C SER A 105 -16.39 -24.85 -20.20
N ILE A 106 -16.24 -23.54 -20.46
CA ILE A 106 -17.30 -22.55 -20.25
C ILE A 106 -18.10 -22.35 -21.54
N PRO A 107 -19.42 -22.66 -21.57
CA PRO A 107 -20.26 -22.42 -22.73
C PRO A 107 -20.17 -20.97 -23.24
N TYR A 108 -20.06 -20.77 -24.54
CA TYR A 108 -19.94 -19.47 -25.24
C TYR A 108 -18.57 -18.76 -25.14
N ILE A 109 -17.69 -19.10 -24.22
CA ILE A 109 -16.35 -18.49 -24.10
C ILE A 109 -15.31 -19.33 -24.84
N GLY A 110 -15.50 -20.65 -24.96
CA GLY A 110 -14.55 -21.54 -25.59
C GLY A 110 -14.22 -21.14 -27.04
N ASN A 111 -15.24 -20.85 -27.85
CA ASN A 111 -15.02 -20.42 -29.24
C ASN A 111 -14.25 -19.11 -29.36
N PHE A 112 -14.47 -18.17 -28.43
CA PHE A 112 -13.70 -16.92 -28.37
C PHE A 112 -12.26 -17.16 -27.91
N ALA A 113 -12.06 -18.09 -26.97
CA ALA A 113 -10.73 -18.44 -26.48
C ALA A 113 -9.87 -19.12 -27.57
N GLU A 114 -10.45 -20.00 -28.40
CA GLU A 114 -9.74 -20.63 -29.52
C GLU A 114 -9.33 -19.63 -30.61
N GLU A 115 -10.15 -18.60 -30.85
CA GLU A 115 -9.88 -17.60 -31.89
C GLU A 115 -8.82 -16.58 -31.48
N TYR A 116 -8.82 -16.14 -30.19
CA TYR A 116 -7.97 -15.02 -29.72
C TYR A 116 -6.83 -15.44 -28.80
N LEU A 117 -6.80 -16.70 -28.30
CA LEU A 117 -5.80 -17.20 -27.37
C LEU A 117 -5.06 -18.40 -27.97
N THR A 118 -4.38 -18.20 -29.08
CA THR A 118 -3.55 -19.26 -29.70
C THR A 118 -2.34 -19.58 -28.83
N GLU A 119 -1.92 -20.86 -28.83
CA GLU A 119 -0.79 -21.35 -28.01
C GLU A 119 0.48 -20.50 -28.26
N ASP A 120 0.76 -20.10 -29.50
CA ASP A 120 1.90 -19.28 -29.87
C ASP A 120 1.82 -17.82 -29.33
N GLN A 121 0.64 -17.22 -29.36
CA GLN A 121 0.44 -15.87 -28.78
C GLN A 121 0.57 -15.89 -27.26
N LEU A 122 0.02 -16.91 -26.60
CA LEU A 122 0.13 -17.08 -25.17
C LEU A 122 1.56 -17.40 -24.73
N LEU A 123 2.30 -18.20 -25.51
CA LEU A 123 3.71 -18.50 -25.25
C LEU A 123 4.58 -17.25 -25.40
N THR A 124 4.36 -16.42 -26.41
CA THR A 124 5.08 -15.17 -26.61
C THR A 124 4.76 -14.20 -25.46
N SER A 125 3.49 -14.03 -25.12
CA SER A 125 3.05 -13.20 -24.00
C SER A 125 3.58 -13.70 -22.65
N SER A 126 3.73 -15.02 -22.47
CA SER A 126 4.28 -15.60 -21.26
C SER A 126 5.80 -15.41 -21.14
N GLN A 127 6.54 -15.42 -22.25
CA GLN A 127 7.95 -15.05 -22.28
C GLN A 127 8.14 -13.57 -21.91
N ASP A 128 7.29 -12.70 -22.43
CA ASP A 128 7.26 -11.31 -22.02
C ASP A 128 6.89 -11.18 -20.53
N ALA A 129 5.93 -11.96 -20.03
CA ALA A 129 5.59 -11.99 -18.62
C ALA A 129 6.76 -12.46 -17.74
N LEU A 130 7.53 -13.48 -18.14
CA LEU A 130 8.77 -13.86 -17.43
C LEU A 130 9.85 -12.78 -17.47
N PHE A 131 9.98 -12.09 -18.59
CA PHE A 131 10.87 -10.92 -18.70
C PHE A 131 10.39 -9.81 -17.75
N TYR A 132 9.09 -9.55 -17.69
CA TYR A 132 8.52 -8.61 -16.70
C TYR A 132 8.73 -9.09 -15.26
N LEU A 133 8.54 -10.37 -14.95
CA LEU A 133 8.78 -10.93 -13.61
C LEU A 133 10.25 -10.83 -13.20
N THR A 134 11.20 -11.10 -14.09
CA THR A 134 12.64 -10.88 -13.80
C THR A 134 12.98 -9.39 -13.67
N SER A 135 12.31 -8.53 -14.43
CA SER A 135 12.39 -7.08 -14.28
C SER A 135 11.76 -6.59 -12.98
N PHE A 136 10.68 -7.24 -12.49
CA PHE A 136 10.14 -7.06 -11.16
C PHE A 136 11.14 -7.40 -10.06
N GLY A 137 11.95 -8.45 -10.23
CA GLY A 137 13.05 -8.75 -9.30
C GLY A 137 14.06 -7.60 -9.19
N LYS A 138 14.46 -7.01 -10.32
CA LYS A 138 15.33 -5.82 -10.36
C LYS A 138 14.63 -4.57 -9.79
N ALA A 139 13.33 -4.39 -10.10
CA ALA A 139 12.52 -3.32 -9.53
C ALA A 139 12.33 -3.49 -8.01
N GLY A 140 12.23 -4.74 -7.53
CA GLY A 140 12.20 -5.08 -6.10
C GLY A 140 13.45 -4.65 -5.35
N LEU A 141 14.64 -4.86 -5.92
CA LEU A 141 15.89 -4.35 -5.35
C LEU A 141 15.92 -2.82 -5.31
N GLY A 142 15.43 -2.16 -6.36
CA GLY A 142 15.26 -0.71 -6.39
C GLY A 142 14.28 -0.21 -5.33
N PHE A 143 13.18 -0.94 -5.15
CA PHE A 143 12.20 -0.67 -4.10
C PHE A 143 12.81 -0.82 -2.70
N LEU A 144 13.54 -1.90 -2.42
CA LEU A 144 14.23 -2.10 -1.14
C LEU A 144 15.23 -0.99 -0.85
N LYS A 145 16.01 -0.56 -1.85
CA LYS A 145 16.93 0.57 -1.71
C LYS A 145 16.19 1.85 -1.31
N ASN A 146 15.10 2.17 -1.98
CA ASN A 146 14.31 3.37 -1.67
C ASN A 146 13.62 3.25 -0.31
N MET A 147 13.12 2.05 0.06
CA MET A 147 12.55 1.79 1.39
C MET A 147 13.57 1.98 2.51
N LEU A 148 14.83 1.65 2.30
CA LEU A 148 15.88 1.92 3.28
C LEU A 148 16.00 3.42 3.56
N PHE A 149 15.95 4.27 2.53
CA PHE A 149 15.90 5.74 2.72
C PHE A 149 14.62 6.19 3.40
N VAL A 150 13.47 5.60 3.07
CA VAL A 150 12.20 5.89 3.77
C VAL A 150 12.34 5.61 5.26
N ILE A 151 12.86 4.45 5.65
CA ILE A 151 13.03 4.08 7.07
C ILE A 151 14.03 4.99 7.76
N LEU A 152 15.14 5.34 7.09
CA LEU A 152 16.11 6.29 7.62
C LEU A 152 15.48 7.66 7.90
N PHE A 153 14.75 8.23 6.93
CA PHE A 153 14.04 9.50 7.11
C PHE A 153 12.93 9.38 8.14
N TYR A 154 12.18 8.28 8.14
CA TYR A 154 11.14 8.00 9.14
C TYR A 154 11.73 7.99 10.57
N PHE A 155 12.86 7.33 10.77
CA PHE A 155 13.57 7.34 12.05
C PHE A 155 13.97 8.76 12.46
N ILE A 156 14.57 9.52 11.53
CA ILE A 156 15.03 10.90 11.80
C ILE A 156 13.83 11.80 12.13
N ILE A 157 12.74 11.75 11.35
CA ILE A 157 11.55 12.57 11.56
C ILE A 157 10.92 12.24 12.94
N ASN A 158 10.80 10.96 13.29
CA ASN A 158 10.27 10.54 14.59
C ASN A 158 11.20 10.95 15.75
N LEU A 159 12.52 10.88 15.56
CA LEU A 159 13.50 11.29 16.55
C LEU A 159 13.42 12.80 16.87
N TYR A 160 13.20 13.61 15.84
CA TYR A 160 13.10 15.08 15.93
C TYR A 160 11.66 15.59 15.79
N SER A 161 10.67 14.73 16.01
CA SER A 161 9.25 15.04 15.77
C SER A 161 8.81 16.35 16.43
N ASP A 162 9.20 16.62 17.67
CA ASP A 162 8.83 17.84 18.39
C ASP A 162 9.33 19.10 17.65
N ARG A 163 10.58 19.07 17.15
CA ARG A 163 11.16 20.21 16.38
C ARG A 163 10.50 20.35 15.01
N VAL A 164 10.25 19.24 14.33
CA VAL A 164 9.59 19.26 13.02
C VAL A 164 8.18 19.85 13.16
N PHE A 165 7.41 19.43 14.15
CA PHE A 165 6.08 19.98 14.42
C PHE A 165 6.10 21.45 14.85
N GLU A 166 7.08 21.88 15.62
CA GLU A 166 7.24 23.28 15.97
C GLU A 166 7.53 24.15 14.74
N VAL A 167 8.42 23.71 13.85
CA VAL A 167 8.71 24.41 12.60
C VAL A 167 7.49 24.49 11.70
N ILE A 168 6.74 23.39 11.56
CA ILE A 168 5.49 23.37 10.76
C ILE A 168 4.49 24.38 11.35
N LYS A 169 4.31 24.41 12.67
CA LYS A 169 3.40 25.37 13.33
C LYS A 169 3.82 26.82 13.12
N LEU A 170 5.11 27.11 13.07
CA LEU A 170 5.63 28.45 12.81
C LEU A 170 5.45 28.90 11.35
N LEU A 171 5.52 27.96 10.42
CA LEU A 171 5.32 28.22 9.00
C LEU A 171 3.85 28.42 8.62
N LEU A 172 2.91 27.90 9.42
CA LEU A 172 1.49 28.05 9.16
C LEU A 172 0.98 29.39 9.68
N PRO A 173 0.34 30.22 8.85
CA PRO A 173 -0.19 31.55 9.25
C PRO A 173 -1.53 31.41 10.00
N ILE A 174 -1.62 30.46 10.93
CA ILE A 174 -2.83 30.15 11.72
C ILE A 174 -2.49 30.04 13.21
N SER A 175 -3.49 30.24 14.07
CA SER A 175 -3.30 30.15 15.52
C SER A 175 -2.79 28.77 15.96
N ARG A 176 -2.03 28.73 17.04
CA ARG A 176 -1.43 27.49 17.57
C ARG A 176 -2.48 26.39 17.85
N CYS A 177 -3.66 26.79 18.36
CA CYS A 177 -4.76 25.86 18.63
C CYS A 177 -5.29 25.24 17.34
N LYS A 178 -5.51 26.05 16.29
CA LYS A 178 -5.96 25.60 14.97
C LYS A 178 -4.92 24.68 14.30
N SER A 179 -3.61 25.00 14.42
CA SER A 179 -2.54 24.15 13.90
C SER A 179 -2.51 22.76 14.54
N ILE A 180 -2.72 22.67 15.87
CA ILE A 180 -2.77 21.40 16.58
C ILE A 180 -4.01 20.58 16.14
N LYS A 181 -5.19 21.20 16.05
CA LYS A 181 -6.41 20.55 15.56
C LYS A 181 -6.20 19.97 14.16
N MET A 182 -5.60 20.75 13.27
CA MET A 182 -5.28 20.36 11.90
C MET A 182 -4.36 19.15 11.84
N ILE A 183 -3.24 19.18 12.57
CA ILE A 183 -2.26 18.09 12.59
C ILE A 183 -2.91 16.80 13.12
N ASN A 184 -3.70 16.90 14.19
CA ASN A 184 -4.38 15.74 14.76
C ASN A 184 -5.42 15.15 13.79
N GLU A 185 -6.20 15.98 13.10
CA GLU A 185 -7.19 15.52 12.11
C GLU A 185 -6.52 14.80 10.94
N ILE A 186 -5.43 15.38 10.42
CA ILE A 186 -4.66 14.77 9.34
C ILE A 186 -4.06 13.43 9.80
N SER A 187 -3.40 13.41 10.95
CA SER A 187 -2.78 12.20 11.49
C SER A 187 -3.81 11.10 11.73
N SER A 188 -4.92 11.41 12.38
CA SER A 188 -5.99 10.43 12.63
C SER A 188 -6.59 9.87 11.35
N THR A 189 -6.78 10.72 10.33
CA THR A 189 -7.26 10.28 9.01
C THR A 189 -6.30 9.31 8.37
N MET A 190 -5.02 9.65 8.37
CA MET A 190 -3.97 8.80 7.79
C MET A 190 -3.77 7.49 8.56
N GLU A 191 -3.85 7.53 9.88
CA GLU A 191 -3.76 6.34 10.73
C GLU A 191 -4.89 5.35 10.45
N VAL A 192 -6.14 5.81 10.34
CA VAL A 192 -7.27 4.93 10.01
C VAL A 192 -7.02 4.23 8.68
N VAL A 193 -6.64 4.97 7.63
CA VAL A 193 -6.37 4.39 6.30
C VAL A 193 -5.21 3.41 6.36
N PHE A 194 -4.10 3.80 6.96
CA PHE A 194 -2.88 3.00 7.01
C PHE A 194 -3.09 1.67 7.77
N TYR A 195 -3.62 1.75 9.00
CA TYR A 195 -3.81 0.53 9.80
C TYR A 195 -4.91 -0.36 9.22
N SER A 196 -6.03 0.20 8.74
CA SER A 196 -7.08 -0.61 8.13
C SER A 196 -6.55 -1.36 6.89
N THR A 197 -5.77 -0.69 6.05
CA THR A 197 -5.19 -1.29 4.86
C THR A 197 -4.22 -2.43 5.21
N ILE A 198 -3.32 -2.23 6.17
CA ILE A 198 -2.37 -3.27 6.59
C ILE A 198 -3.09 -4.47 7.22
N VAL A 199 -4.01 -4.22 8.15
CA VAL A 199 -4.72 -5.31 8.85
C VAL A 199 -5.59 -6.10 7.87
N THR A 200 -6.26 -5.41 6.93
CA THR A 200 -7.08 -6.07 5.92
C THR A 200 -6.20 -6.91 4.97
N ALA A 201 -5.10 -6.37 4.46
CA ALA A 201 -4.17 -7.10 3.60
C ALA A 201 -3.58 -8.33 4.29
N PHE A 202 -3.24 -8.20 5.58
CA PHE A 202 -2.77 -9.34 6.38
C PHE A 202 -3.85 -10.41 6.55
N LEU A 203 -5.08 -10.02 6.86
CA LEU A 203 -6.21 -10.94 7.02
C LEU A 203 -6.51 -11.69 5.72
N GLU A 204 -6.65 -10.97 4.61
CA GLU A 204 -6.94 -11.56 3.31
C GLU A 204 -5.82 -12.49 2.85
N GLY A 205 -4.56 -12.09 3.03
CA GLY A 205 -3.41 -12.92 2.76
C GLY A 205 -3.37 -14.19 3.61
N LEU A 206 -3.71 -14.07 4.90
CA LEU A 206 -3.81 -15.22 5.80
C LEU A 206 -4.94 -16.18 5.40
N LEU A 207 -6.12 -15.66 5.10
CA LEU A 207 -7.26 -16.48 4.65
C LEU A 207 -6.91 -17.23 3.37
N PHE A 208 -6.33 -16.56 2.39
CA PHE A 208 -5.92 -17.20 1.15
C PHE A 208 -4.79 -18.21 1.36
N GLY A 209 -3.78 -17.84 2.15
CA GLY A 209 -2.64 -18.71 2.44
C GLY A 209 -3.03 -20.00 3.15
N VAL A 210 -3.96 -19.94 4.11
CA VAL A 210 -4.51 -21.14 4.77
C VAL A 210 -5.25 -22.02 3.80
N LEU A 211 -6.08 -21.43 2.92
CA LEU A 211 -6.81 -22.20 1.90
C LEU A 211 -5.84 -22.95 0.98
N VAL A 212 -4.91 -22.24 0.35
CA VAL A 212 -4.02 -22.87 -0.65
C VAL A 212 -3.02 -23.82 -0.01
N GLY A 213 -2.68 -23.60 1.27
CA GLY A 213 -1.88 -24.53 2.07
C GLY A 213 -2.56 -25.88 2.28
N SER A 214 -3.90 -25.95 2.32
CA SER A 214 -4.65 -27.19 2.40
C SER A 214 -4.54 -28.05 1.12
N PHE A 215 -4.15 -27.44 0.00
CA PHE A 215 -3.87 -28.13 -1.26
C PHE A 215 -2.38 -28.45 -1.46
N ALA A 216 -1.58 -28.48 -0.38
CA ALA A 216 -0.14 -28.72 -0.39
C ALA A 216 0.69 -27.70 -1.20
N LEU A 217 0.13 -26.52 -1.50
CA LEU A 217 0.86 -25.39 -2.07
C LEU A 217 1.59 -24.61 -0.97
N ASN A 218 2.56 -23.79 -1.37
CA ASN A 218 3.21 -22.92 -0.41
C ASN A 218 2.28 -21.78 0.04
N GLY A 219 1.46 -22.07 1.07
CA GLY A 219 0.46 -21.15 1.59
C GLY A 219 1.05 -19.85 2.13
N LEU A 220 2.26 -19.88 2.72
CA LEU A 220 2.90 -18.67 3.20
C LEU A 220 3.31 -17.75 2.05
N LEU A 221 3.93 -18.31 1.00
CA LEU A 221 4.31 -17.55 -0.20
C LEU A 221 3.08 -16.92 -0.87
N LEU A 222 2.09 -17.74 -1.18
CA LEU A 222 0.89 -17.29 -1.89
C LEU A 222 0.03 -16.36 -1.03
N GLY A 223 -0.01 -16.58 0.28
CA GLY A 223 -0.67 -15.69 1.22
C GLY A 223 -0.02 -14.30 1.28
N ILE A 224 1.31 -14.23 1.33
CA ILE A 224 2.02 -12.94 1.30
C ILE A 224 1.79 -12.24 -0.04
N ILE A 225 1.89 -12.96 -1.16
CA ILE A 225 1.61 -12.41 -2.50
C ILE A 225 0.18 -11.86 -2.56
N TYR A 226 -0.79 -12.62 -2.05
CA TYR A 226 -2.19 -12.19 -1.98
C TYR A 226 -2.37 -10.94 -1.15
N GLY A 227 -1.78 -10.87 0.05
CA GLY A 227 -1.86 -9.71 0.92
C GLY A 227 -1.26 -8.44 0.28
N PHE A 228 -0.15 -8.54 -0.46
CA PHE A 228 0.37 -7.41 -1.23
C PHE A 228 -0.52 -7.05 -2.41
N ALA A 229 -1.03 -8.04 -3.13
CA ALA A 229 -1.93 -7.80 -4.26
C ALA A 229 -3.24 -7.15 -3.80
N SER A 230 -3.79 -7.55 -2.66
CA SER A 230 -5.04 -7.01 -2.10
C SER A 230 -4.96 -5.54 -1.69
N LEU A 231 -3.74 -4.97 -1.62
CA LEU A 231 -3.59 -3.51 -1.51
C LEU A 231 -4.21 -2.77 -2.71
N VAL A 232 -4.34 -3.45 -3.86
CA VAL A 232 -5.11 -2.95 -5.01
C VAL A 232 -6.54 -3.47 -4.90
N PRO A 233 -7.51 -2.65 -4.49
CA PRO A 233 -8.88 -3.09 -4.28
C PRO A 233 -9.50 -3.69 -5.55
N VAL A 234 -10.40 -4.63 -5.38
CA VAL A 234 -11.22 -5.30 -6.43
C VAL A 234 -10.40 -6.23 -7.34
N ILE A 235 -9.30 -5.77 -7.92
CA ILE A 235 -8.54 -6.52 -8.94
C ILE A 235 -7.39 -7.30 -8.29
N GLY A 236 -6.78 -6.79 -7.23
CA GLY A 236 -5.55 -7.32 -6.68
C GLY A 236 -5.66 -8.80 -6.26
N GLY A 237 -6.68 -9.15 -5.51
CA GLY A 237 -6.93 -10.54 -5.14
C GLY A 237 -7.13 -11.46 -6.34
N ALA A 238 -7.87 -11.00 -7.37
CA ALA A 238 -8.15 -11.77 -8.57
C ALA A 238 -6.88 -12.10 -9.37
N LEU A 239 -5.90 -11.21 -9.40
CA LEU A 239 -4.61 -11.45 -10.05
C LEU A 239 -3.82 -12.61 -9.42
N VAL A 240 -4.14 -12.96 -8.18
CA VAL A 240 -3.47 -14.06 -7.47
C VAL A 240 -4.31 -15.33 -7.45
N TRP A 241 -5.59 -15.24 -7.01
CA TRP A 241 -6.39 -16.44 -6.89
C TRP A 241 -6.74 -17.07 -8.24
N ALA A 242 -6.91 -16.29 -9.31
CA ALA A 242 -7.30 -16.84 -10.60
C ALA A 242 -6.21 -17.77 -11.20
N PRO A 243 -4.94 -17.35 -11.33
CA PRO A 243 -3.88 -18.25 -11.79
C PRO A 243 -3.71 -19.50 -10.91
N VAL A 244 -3.81 -19.32 -9.58
CA VAL A 244 -3.69 -20.43 -8.61
C VAL A 244 -4.85 -21.41 -8.77
N ALA A 245 -6.07 -20.92 -8.95
CA ALA A 245 -7.24 -21.78 -9.17
C ALA A 245 -7.12 -22.61 -10.45
N PHE A 246 -6.64 -22.00 -11.54
CA PHE A 246 -6.40 -22.71 -12.80
C PHE A 246 -5.30 -23.76 -12.66
N TYR A 247 -4.20 -23.43 -12.01
CA TYR A 247 -3.14 -24.38 -11.75
C TYR A 247 -3.64 -25.59 -10.95
N VAL A 248 -4.38 -25.36 -9.88
CA VAL A 248 -4.92 -26.43 -9.03
C VAL A 248 -6.00 -27.25 -9.74
N TRP A 249 -6.78 -26.60 -10.61
CA TRP A 249 -7.77 -27.28 -11.46
C TRP A 249 -7.17 -28.39 -12.30
N ASP A 250 -6.04 -28.11 -12.92
CA ASP A 250 -5.38 -29.05 -13.84
C ASP A 250 -4.50 -30.07 -13.08
N THR A 251 -3.75 -29.61 -12.08
CA THR A 251 -2.75 -30.45 -11.40
C THR A 251 -3.32 -31.33 -10.29
N ILE A 252 -4.41 -30.92 -9.65
CA ILE A 252 -5.02 -31.64 -8.52
C ILE A 252 -6.40 -32.18 -8.90
N SER A 253 -7.35 -31.29 -9.10
CA SER A 253 -8.70 -31.65 -9.56
C SER A 253 -9.54 -30.43 -9.93
N PRO A 254 -10.53 -30.56 -10.83
CA PRO A 254 -11.48 -29.49 -11.13
C PRO A 254 -12.26 -29.00 -9.91
N SER A 255 -12.60 -29.88 -8.98
CA SER A 255 -13.30 -29.50 -7.74
C SER A 255 -12.45 -28.63 -6.83
N ALA A 256 -11.15 -28.88 -6.74
CA ALA A 256 -10.23 -28.06 -5.96
C ALA A 256 -10.09 -26.64 -6.55
N GLY A 257 -10.02 -26.52 -7.88
CA GLY A 257 -10.04 -25.23 -8.56
C GLY A 257 -11.31 -24.43 -8.25
N TRP A 258 -12.49 -25.07 -8.33
CA TRP A 258 -13.76 -24.43 -7.94
C TRP A 258 -13.79 -23.99 -6.47
N ILE A 259 -13.23 -24.79 -5.56
CA ILE A 259 -13.15 -24.41 -4.15
C ILE A 259 -12.35 -23.10 -3.99
N ILE A 260 -11.19 -22.96 -4.67
CA ILE A 260 -10.39 -21.74 -4.60
C ILE A 260 -11.19 -20.55 -5.16
N ILE A 261 -11.85 -20.68 -6.29
CA ILE A 261 -12.65 -19.63 -6.90
C ILE A 261 -13.78 -19.19 -5.95
N ILE A 262 -14.60 -20.14 -5.52
CA ILE A 262 -15.76 -19.85 -4.67
C ILE A 262 -15.33 -19.27 -3.33
N TYR A 263 -14.32 -19.83 -2.68
CA TYR A 263 -13.81 -19.34 -1.42
C TYR A 263 -13.24 -17.91 -1.56
N SER A 264 -12.45 -17.66 -2.60
CA SER A 264 -11.86 -16.33 -2.82
C SER A 264 -12.91 -15.27 -3.08
N ILE A 265 -13.95 -15.62 -3.87
CA ILE A 265 -15.04 -14.67 -4.14
C ILE A 265 -15.96 -14.53 -2.92
N VAL A 266 -16.42 -15.64 -2.33
CA VAL A 266 -17.44 -15.58 -1.26
C VAL A 266 -16.82 -15.21 0.08
N VAL A 267 -15.75 -15.90 0.50
CA VAL A 267 -15.19 -15.71 1.84
C VAL A 267 -14.30 -14.47 1.89
N ILE A 268 -13.41 -14.30 0.90
CA ILE A 268 -12.48 -13.17 0.95
C ILE A 268 -13.15 -11.91 0.41
N SER A 269 -13.64 -11.91 -0.85
CA SER A 269 -14.15 -10.66 -1.45
C SER A 269 -15.52 -10.24 -0.90
N ILE A 270 -16.44 -11.19 -0.59
CA ILE A 270 -17.76 -10.81 -0.08
C ILE A 270 -17.75 -10.72 1.45
N ILE A 271 -17.39 -11.82 2.16
CA ILE A 271 -17.52 -11.84 3.62
C ILE A 271 -16.46 -10.97 4.28
N ALA A 272 -15.18 -11.11 3.92
CA ALA A 272 -14.12 -10.32 4.55
C ALA A 272 -14.27 -8.83 4.23
N ASP A 273 -14.50 -8.45 2.97
CA ASP A 273 -14.64 -7.04 2.59
C ASP A 273 -15.94 -6.40 3.11
N THR A 274 -17.07 -7.13 3.07
CA THR A 274 -18.36 -6.55 3.44
C THR A 274 -18.62 -6.53 4.95
N PHE A 275 -18.13 -7.54 5.68
CA PHE A 275 -18.42 -7.66 7.12
C PHE A 275 -17.19 -7.47 7.99
N VAL A 276 -16.05 -8.10 7.67
CA VAL A 276 -14.88 -8.07 8.55
C VAL A 276 -14.14 -6.74 8.45
N LYS A 277 -13.94 -6.22 7.26
CA LYS A 277 -13.24 -4.93 7.03
C LYS A 277 -13.93 -3.74 7.72
N PRO A 278 -15.25 -3.54 7.64
CA PRO A 278 -15.92 -2.49 8.43
C PRO A 278 -15.75 -2.66 9.94
N ILE A 279 -15.73 -3.91 10.45
CA ILE A 279 -15.49 -4.17 11.87
C ILE A 279 -14.05 -3.77 12.24
N ILE A 280 -13.06 -4.13 11.43
CA ILE A 280 -11.65 -3.73 11.61
C ILE A 280 -11.54 -2.20 11.62
N ILE A 281 -12.14 -1.53 10.63
CA ILE A 281 -12.15 -0.07 10.55
C ILE A 281 -12.81 0.53 11.79
N LYS A 282 -13.93 -0.03 12.26
CA LYS A 282 -14.63 0.44 13.45
C LYS A 282 -13.76 0.31 14.71
N VAL A 283 -13.12 -0.84 14.94
CA VAL A 283 -12.23 -1.06 16.08
C VAL A 283 -11.04 -0.10 16.02
N ILE A 284 -10.43 0.09 14.86
CA ILE A 284 -9.31 1.04 14.71
C ILE A 284 -9.78 2.47 15.02
N LYS A 285 -10.93 2.88 14.49
CA LYS A 285 -11.47 4.23 14.69
C LYS A 285 -11.88 4.52 16.14
N GLU A 286 -12.74 3.66 16.69
CA GLU A 286 -13.41 3.92 17.96
C GLU A 286 -12.51 3.58 19.14
N ASP A 287 -11.87 2.42 19.12
CA ASP A 287 -11.10 1.91 20.25
C ASP A 287 -9.66 2.39 20.26
N MET A 288 -9.01 2.44 19.10
CA MET A 288 -7.59 2.82 19.02
C MET A 288 -7.38 4.33 18.84
N LEU A 289 -8.12 4.96 17.93
CA LEU A 289 -7.83 6.33 17.50
C LEU A 289 -8.87 7.36 17.97
N LYS A 290 -10.04 6.92 18.44
CA LYS A 290 -11.17 7.79 18.86
C LYS A 290 -11.49 8.87 17.79
N SER A 291 -11.42 8.48 16.52
CA SER A 291 -11.58 9.37 15.36
C SER A 291 -12.93 9.17 14.68
N ASN A 292 -13.60 10.26 14.31
CA ASN A 292 -14.88 10.24 13.58
C ASN A 292 -14.72 10.38 12.07
N VAL A 293 -13.54 10.08 11.53
CA VAL A 293 -13.23 10.25 10.10
C VAL A 293 -14.00 9.22 9.26
N GLN A 294 -14.76 9.71 8.28
CA GLN A 294 -15.37 8.87 7.25
C GLN A 294 -14.68 9.12 5.92
N ILE A 295 -14.12 8.06 5.32
CA ILE A 295 -13.52 8.10 4.00
C ILE A 295 -14.24 7.09 3.13
N ASN A 296 -14.64 7.51 1.94
CA ASN A 296 -15.32 6.65 0.97
C ASN A 296 -14.29 5.68 0.34
N GLU A 297 -14.60 4.39 0.33
CA GLU A 297 -13.73 3.34 -0.22
C GLU A 297 -13.44 3.54 -1.71
N LEU A 298 -14.40 4.05 -2.48
CA LEU A 298 -14.19 4.38 -3.89
C LEU A 298 -13.13 5.46 -4.10
N VAL A 299 -13.07 6.45 -3.19
CA VAL A 299 -12.03 7.49 -3.25
C VAL A 299 -10.66 6.87 -2.99
N ILE A 300 -10.55 5.94 -2.03
CA ILE A 300 -9.31 5.19 -1.79
C ILE A 300 -8.93 4.38 -3.01
N PHE A 301 -9.87 3.64 -3.62
CA PHE A 301 -9.64 2.85 -4.82
C PHE A 301 -9.06 3.71 -5.98
N PHE A 302 -9.75 4.81 -6.33
CA PHE A 302 -9.27 5.68 -7.38
C PHE A 302 -7.94 6.35 -7.05
N SER A 303 -7.68 6.65 -5.77
CA SER A 303 -6.41 7.22 -5.35
C SER A 303 -5.24 6.22 -5.48
N ILE A 304 -5.48 4.93 -5.25
CA ILE A 304 -4.50 3.87 -5.50
C ILE A 304 -4.20 3.77 -6.99
N LEU A 305 -5.25 3.70 -7.84
CA LEU A 305 -5.07 3.63 -9.30
C LEU A 305 -4.32 4.84 -9.86
N ALA A 306 -4.71 6.05 -9.46
CA ALA A 306 -4.04 7.28 -9.87
C ALA A 306 -2.60 7.34 -9.37
N GLY A 307 -2.37 6.94 -8.12
CA GLY A 307 -1.04 6.84 -7.53
C GLY A 307 -0.16 5.86 -8.29
N MET A 308 -0.65 4.65 -8.57
CA MET A 308 0.08 3.63 -9.32
C MET A 308 0.45 4.11 -10.73
N SER A 309 -0.48 4.78 -11.41
CA SER A 309 -0.22 5.36 -12.73
C SER A 309 0.89 6.41 -12.71
N SER A 310 0.99 7.21 -11.63
CA SER A 310 1.94 8.31 -11.52
C SER A 310 3.30 7.88 -10.95
N TYR A 311 3.32 6.98 -9.97
CA TYR A 311 4.50 6.63 -9.17
C TYR A 311 4.76 5.12 -9.08
N GLY A 312 4.09 4.30 -9.91
CA GLY A 312 4.23 2.84 -9.88
C GLY A 312 3.86 2.26 -8.52
N VAL A 313 4.65 1.28 -8.04
CA VAL A 313 4.41 0.60 -6.74
C VAL A 313 4.34 1.60 -5.56
N TRP A 314 5.13 2.66 -5.59
CA TRP A 314 5.07 3.73 -4.58
C TRP A 314 3.72 4.43 -4.54
N GLY A 315 3.04 4.52 -5.67
CA GLY A 315 1.74 5.15 -5.78
C GLY A 315 0.64 4.41 -5.03
N MET A 316 0.78 3.11 -4.78
CA MET A 316 -0.15 2.34 -3.95
C MET A 316 -0.21 2.89 -2.51
N ILE A 317 0.92 3.36 -1.99
CA ILE A 317 1.01 3.95 -0.65
C ILE A 317 0.72 5.45 -0.71
N LEU A 318 1.31 6.15 -1.68
CA LEU A 318 1.20 7.60 -1.81
C LEU A 318 -0.21 8.06 -2.21
N GLY A 319 -0.89 7.33 -3.08
CA GLY A 319 -2.23 7.70 -3.55
C GLY A 319 -3.22 7.89 -2.40
N PRO A 320 -3.50 6.84 -1.60
CA PRO A 320 -4.37 6.96 -0.42
C PRO A 320 -3.87 7.98 0.60
N ALA A 321 -2.56 8.04 0.84
CA ALA A 321 -1.99 8.96 1.81
C ALA A 321 -2.18 10.42 1.41
N ILE A 322 -1.86 10.79 0.15
CA ILE A 322 -2.06 12.15 -0.36
C ILE A 322 -3.54 12.50 -0.41
N THR A 323 -4.39 11.57 -0.83
CA THR A 323 -5.85 11.80 -0.89
C THR A 323 -6.43 11.99 0.51
N SER A 324 -6.02 11.18 1.49
CA SER A 324 -6.42 11.33 2.89
C SER A 324 -5.96 12.66 3.47
N PHE A 325 -4.75 13.07 3.17
CA PHE A 325 -4.22 14.39 3.54
C PHE A 325 -5.05 15.51 2.94
N LEU A 326 -5.39 15.44 1.65
CA LEU A 326 -6.22 16.43 0.97
C LEU A 326 -7.63 16.50 1.58
N ILE A 327 -8.26 15.37 1.87
CA ILE A 327 -9.58 15.33 2.52
C ILE A 327 -9.52 15.95 3.91
N ALA A 328 -8.52 15.62 4.72
CA ALA A 328 -8.35 16.18 6.05
C ALA A 328 -8.11 17.70 6.00
N MET A 329 -7.25 18.16 5.09
CA MET A 329 -7.03 19.59 4.86
C MET A 329 -8.28 20.32 4.42
N SER A 330 -9.07 19.73 3.52
CA SER A 330 -10.33 20.32 3.06
C SER A 330 -11.35 20.47 4.20
N ARG A 331 -11.47 19.47 5.07
CA ARG A 331 -12.35 19.54 6.25
C ARG A 331 -11.91 20.65 7.20
N VAL A 332 -10.63 20.70 7.51
CA VAL A 332 -10.09 21.74 8.38
C VAL A 332 -10.33 23.14 7.79
N TYR A 333 -10.14 23.31 6.47
CA TYR A 333 -10.40 24.56 5.77
C TYR A 333 -11.89 24.96 5.84
N ILE A 334 -12.81 24.01 5.64
CA ILE A 334 -14.25 24.26 5.72
C ILE A 334 -14.66 24.63 7.15
N ASP A 335 -14.17 23.91 8.16
CA ASP A 335 -14.45 24.21 9.57
C ASP A 335 -13.97 25.62 9.96
N PHE A 336 -12.80 26.03 9.50
CA PHE A 336 -12.28 27.37 9.78
C PHE A 336 -13.12 28.49 9.15
N ASN A 337 -13.56 28.30 7.90
CA ASN A 337 -14.40 29.29 7.23
C ASN A 337 -15.81 29.37 7.84
N ARG A 338 -16.36 28.26 8.35
CA ARG A 338 -17.64 28.28 9.07
C ARG A 338 -17.53 29.05 10.39
N GLU A 339 -16.49 28.81 11.19
CA GLU A 339 -16.26 29.55 12.43
C GLU A 339 -16.09 31.06 12.18
N ASP A 340 -15.52 31.47 11.05
CA ASP A 340 -15.34 32.87 10.69
C ASP A 340 -16.67 33.48 10.16
N LEU A 341 -17.51 32.73 9.45
CA LEU A 341 -18.85 33.16 8.98
C LEU A 341 -19.87 33.27 10.11
N GLU A 342 -19.79 32.43 11.13
CA GLU A 342 -20.67 32.48 12.32
C GLU A 342 -20.29 33.65 13.28
N ARG A 343 -19.16 34.30 13.09
CA ARG A 343 -18.71 35.47 13.86
C ARG A 343 -19.03 36.81 13.19
N ILE A 344 -19.56 36.81 11.95
CA ILE A 344 -20.05 37.98 11.21
C ILE A 344 -21.56 38.06 11.37
#